data_8ff81c2a1fb0a63dea7a537468b42f7b
#
_entry.id   8ff81c2a1fb0a63dea7a537468b42f7b
#
_cell.length_a   1.000
_cell.length_b   1.000
_cell.length_c   1.000
_cell.angle_alpha   90.00
_cell.angle_beta   90.00
_cell.angle_gamma   90.00
#
_symmetry.space_group_name_H-M   'P 1'
#
loop_
_entity.id
_entity.type
_entity.pdbx_description
1 polymer ?
#
loop_
_entity_poly.entity_id
_entity_poly.type
_entity_poly.pdbx_seq_one_letter_code
_entity_poly.pdbx_strand_id
1 'polypeptide(L)'
;LGVVFTTSMIYAQMKTVPRWRHWTTPAMYLTLSIGGGALLSGQVGIASVLFIIGGALQIFAWISGDGRFSASGTTMESATGLGHIGKVRAFEPPHTGTNYLMREFIHQVGRKHAQQLRIITIGLAFVLPVIFMLLPAGGHIFPALAVLSHVAGVLTLRWLFFAQAEHVVGLYYGKR
;
A
#
# COMPACT_ATOMS: atom_id res chain seq x y z
N LEU A 1 3.01 9.64 17.82
CA LEU A 1 1.84 9.14 17.05
C LEU A 1 1.21 10.24 16.19
N GLY A 2 1.10 11.50 16.68
CA GLY A 2 0.53 12.62 15.92
C GLY A 2 1.18 12.81 14.54
N VAL A 3 2.52 12.82 14.46
CA VAL A 3 3.26 12.94 13.19
C VAL A 3 2.94 11.77 12.25
N VAL A 4 2.86 10.55 12.77
CA VAL A 4 2.52 9.36 11.95
C VAL A 4 1.11 9.49 11.38
N PHE A 5 0.16 9.92 12.19
CA PHE A 5 -1.21 10.16 11.76
C PHE A 5 -1.29 11.24 10.68
N THR A 6 -0.70 12.42 10.90
CA THR A 6 -0.71 13.50 9.91
C THR A 6 -0.01 13.12 8.61
N THR A 7 1.11 12.37 8.69
CA THR A 7 1.77 11.82 7.49
C THR A 7 0.85 10.87 6.72
N SER A 8 0.10 10.02 7.41
CA SER A 8 -0.85 9.10 6.76
C SER A 8 -1.98 9.84 6.05
N MET A 9 -2.38 10.99 6.60
CA MET A 9 -3.45 11.82 6.03
C MET A 9 -3.05 12.48 4.72
N ILE A 10 -1.76 12.67 4.45
CA ILE A 10 -1.27 13.13 3.13
C ILE A 10 -1.82 12.22 2.02
N TYR A 11 -1.82 10.90 2.26
CA TYR A 11 -2.33 9.91 1.29
C TYR A 11 -3.84 9.72 1.43
N ALA A 12 -4.36 9.62 2.65
CA ALA A 12 -5.77 9.30 2.89
C ALA A 12 -6.75 10.38 2.38
N GLN A 13 -6.31 11.62 2.22
CA GLN A 13 -7.12 12.71 1.68
C GLN A 13 -7.07 12.81 0.14
N MET A 14 -6.15 12.11 -0.54
CA MET A 14 -5.97 12.23 -1.99
C MET A 14 -7.11 11.54 -2.75
N LYS A 15 -8.03 12.35 -3.29
CA LYS A 15 -9.14 11.87 -4.15
C LYS A 15 -8.65 11.29 -5.48
N THR A 16 -7.49 11.73 -5.94
CA THR A 16 -6.88 11.32 -7.21
C THR A 16 -6.32 9.89 -7.19
N VAL A 17 -6.14 9.31 -5.99
CA VAL A 17 -5.75 7.91 -5.80
C VAL A 17 -6.79 7.23 -4.91
N PRO A 18 -7.87 6.67 -5.48
CA PRO A 18 -8.98 6.10 -4.71
C PRO A 18 -8.56 4.99 -3.74
N ARG A 19 -7.50 4.23 -4.06
CA ARG A 19 -6.94 3.19 -3.19
C ARG A 19 -6.43 3.75 -1.86
N TRP A 20 -5.79 4.91 -1.87
CA TRP A 20 -5.25 5.54 -0.68
C TRP A 20 -6.30 6.24 0.17
N ARG A 21 -7.36 6.75 -0.47
CA ARG A 21 -8.44 7.49 0.17
C ARG A 21 -9.37 6.56 0.97
N HIS A 22 -8.84 6.04 2.08
CA HIS A 22 -9.59 5.14 2.95
C HIS A 22 -9.06 5.15 4.38
N TRP A 23 -9.92 4.85 5.33
CA TRP A 23 -9.58 4.76 6.75
C TRP A 23 -8.49 3.72 7.05
N THR A 24 -8.36 2.68 6.21
CA THR A 24 -7.30 1.68 6.37
C THR A 24 -5.90 2.28 6.22
N THR A 25 -5.73 3.39 5.48
CA THR A 25 -4.43 4.05 5.32
C THR A 25 -3.90 4.57 6.66
N PRO A 26 -4.58 5.46 7.40
CA PRO A 26 -4.10 5.88 8.70
C PRO A 26 -4.07 4.73 9.73
N ALA A 27 -5.01 3.79 9.68
CA ALA A 27 -5.00 2.64 10.56
C ALA A 27 -3.74 1.79 10.39
N MET A 28 -3.31 1.51 9.14
CA MET A 28 -2.07 0.77 8.87
C MET A 28 -0.83 1.52 9.33
N TYR A 29 -0.74 2.83 9.10
CA TYR A 29 0.38 3.64 9.56
C TYR A 29 0.54 3.57 11.08
N LEU A 30 -0.55 3.71 11.82
CA LEU A 30 -0.55 3.64 13.29
C LEU A 30 -0.22 2.23 13.77
N THR A 31 -0.84 1.19 13.20
CA THR A 31 -0.61 -0.21 13.59
C THR A 31 0.84 -0.62 13.38
N LEU A 32 1.43 -0.29 12.22
CA LEU A 32 2.84 -0.59 11.94
C LEU A 32 3.79 0.20 12.85
N SER A 33 3.50 1.47 13.13
CA SER A 33 4.35 2.28 14.01
C SER A 33 4.33 1.79 15.45
N ILE A 34 3.14 1.46 15.97
CA ILE A 34 3.02 0.96 17.35
C ILE A 34 3.58 -0.47 17.44
N GLY A 35 3.24 -1.34 16.49
CA GLY A 35 3.72 -2.72 16.46
C GLY A 35 5.23 -2.81 16.29
N GLY A 36 5.80 -2.05 15.36
CA GLY A 36 7.25 -1.98 15.16
C GLY A 36 7.97 -1.36 16.37
N GLY A 37 7.39 -0.32 16.98
CA GLY A 37 7.91 0.25 18.22
C GLY A 37 7.87 -0.74 19.39
N ALA A 38 6.79 -1.51 19.52
CA ALA A 38 6.67 -2.57 20.53
C ALA A 38 7.70 -3.68 20.31
N LEU A 39 7.93 -4.08 19.04
CA LEU A 39 8.97 -5.05 18.70
C LEU A 39 10.35 -4.56 19.11
N LEU A 40 10.71 -3.32 18.76
CA LEU A 40 12.01 -2.73 19.07
C LEU A 40 12.23 -2.53 20.59
N SER A 41 11.15 -2.30 21.35
CA SER A 41 11.21 -2.18 22.81
C SER A 41 11.11 -3.52 23.55
N GLY A 42 11.07 -4.66 22.84
CA GLY A 42 10.97 -5.99 23.44
C GLY A 42 9.59 -6.33 24.01
N GLN A 43 8.55 -5.57 23.68
CA GLN A 43 7.17 -5.80 24.12
C GLN A 43 6.50 -6.89 23.24
N VAL A 44 6.97 -8.15 23.38
CA VAL A 44 6.60 -9.30 22.53
C VAL A 44 5.08 -9.49 22.42
N GLY A 45 4.37 -9.45 23.56
CA GLY A 45 2.91 -9.66 23.57
C GLY A 45 2.16 -8.59 22.75
N ILE A 46 2.51 -7.31 22.96
CA ILE A 46 1.88 -6.18 22.23
C ILE A 46 2.23 -6.26 20.74
N ALA A 47 3.51 -6.49 20.41
CA ALA A 47 3.97 -6.60 19.04
C ALA A 47 3.25 -7.74 18.30
N SER A 48 3.14 -8.94 18.92
CA SER A 48 2.47 -10.10 18.30
C SER A 48 0.99 -9.81 18.00
N VAL A 49 0.25 -9.25 18.94
CA VAL A 49 -1.17 -8.90 18.75
C VAL A 49 -1.31 -7.88 17.62
N LEU A 50 -0.49 -6.82 17.62
CA LEU A 50 -0.54 -5.77 16.60
C LEU A 50 -0.12 -6.29 15.22
N PHE A 51 0.79 -7.25 15.12
CA PHE A 51 1.15 -7.84 13.83
C PHE A 51 0.05 -8.75 13.29
N ILE A 52 -0.66 -9.49 14.14
CA ILE A 52 -1.83 -10.28 13.72
C ILE A 52 -2.94 -9.34 13.21
N ILE A 53 -3.27 -8.31 13.98
CA ILE A 53 -4.26 -7.30 13.58
C ILE A 53 -3.82 -6.58 12.30
N GLY A 54 -2.54 -6.17 12.22
CA GLY A 54 -1.97 -5.49 11.07
C GLY A 54 -2.00 -6.34 9.80
N GLY A 55 -1.68 -7.63 9.91
CA GLY A 55 -1.77 -8.56 8.79
C GLY A 55 -3.20 -8.72 8.26
N ALA A 56 -4.17 -8.89 9.15
CA ALA A 56 -5.59 -8.96 8.80
C ALA A 56 -6.08 -7.65 8.16
N LEU A 57 -5.73 -6.51 8.76
CA LEU A 57 -6.06 -5.19 8.24
C LEU A 57 -5.43 -4.94 6.85
N GLN A 58 -4.21 -5.39 6.63
CA GLN A 58 -3.53 -5.26 5.34
C GLN A 58 -4.20 -6.11 4.25
N ILE A 59 -4.59 -7.34 4.55
CA ILE A 59 -5.33 -8.20 3.64
C ILE A 59 -6.67 -7.53 3.28
N PHE A 60 -7.40 -7.04 4.28
CA PHE A 60 -8.65 -6.30 4.06
C PHE A 60 -8.42 -5.05 3.19
N ALA A 61 -7.35 -4.29 3.45
CA ALA A 61 -7.01 -3.10 2.66
C ALA A 61 -6.74 -3.44 1.19
N TRP A 62 -6.11 -4.57 0.88
CA TRP A 62 -5.90 -5.00 -0.50
C TRP A 62 -7.21 -5.44 -1.16
N ILE A 63 -7.98 -6.31 -0.53
CA ILE A 63 -9.26 -6.81 -1.07
C ILE A 63 -10.20 -5.63 -1.36
N SER A 64 -10.37 -4.73 -0.39
CA SER A 64 -11.23 -3.56 -0.58
C SER A 64 -10.64 -2.53 -1.55
N GLY A 65 -9.30 -2.46 -1.65
CA GLY A 65 -8.59 -1.51 -2.50
C GLY A 65 -8.63 -1.86 -4.00
N ASP A 66 -8.65 -3.16 -4.32
CA ASP A 66 -8.55 -3.63 -5.73
C ASP A 66 -9.73 -3.16 -6.59
N GLY A 67 -10.92 -2.96 -6.02
CA GLY A 67 -12.09 -2.45 -6.73
C GLY A 67 -12.33 -0.93 -6.67
N ARG A 68 -11.56 -0.18 -5.88
CA ARG A 68 -11.87 1.22 -5.56
C ARG A 68 -11.76 2.18 -6.73
N PHE A 69 -10.80 1.97 -7.61
CA PHE A 69 -10.69 2.81 -8.80
C PHE A 69 -11.94 2.69 -9.67
N SER A 70 -12.39 1.47 -9.91
CA SER A 70 -13.64 1.24 -10.67
C SER A 70 -14.86 1.79 -9.94
N ALA A 71 -14.93 1.61 -8.63
CA ALA A 71 -16.03 2.11 -7.79
C ALA A 71 -16.04 3.64 -7.67
N SER A 72 -14.93 4.34 -7.96
CA SER A 72 -14.87 5.80 -7.93
C SER A 72 -15.70 6.46 -9.04
N GLY A 73 -16.08 5.70 -10.07
CA GLY A 73 -16.84 6.22 -11.22
C GLY A 73 -16.08 7.24 -12.07
N THR A 74 -14.76 7.41 -11.84
CA THR A 74 -13.95 8.35 -12.60
C THR A 74 -13.64 7.78 -13.97
N THR A 75 -14.13 8.43 -15.02
CA THR A 75 -13.94 8.10 -16.45
C THR A 75 -13.37 9.32 -17.18
N MET A 76 -12.96 9.14 -18.44
CA MET A 76 -12.56 10.28 -19.29
C MET A 76 -13.66 11.32 -19.41
N GLU A 77 -14.90 10.86 -19.52
CA GLU A 77 -16.08 11.72 -19.61
C GLU A 77 -16.24 12.59 -18.36
N SER A 78 -16.14 11.96 -17.17
CA SER A 78 -16.27 12.71 -15.91
C SER A 78 -15.05 13.59 -15.62
N ALA A 79 -13.85 13.14 -15.98
CA ALA A 79 -12.61 13.88 -15.74
C ALA A 79 -12.47 15.12 -16.64
N THR A 80 -13.00 15.07 -17.85
CA THR A 80 -12.99 16.20 -18.80
C THR A 80 -14.24 17.07 -18.71
N GLY A 81 -15.32 16.57 -18.08
CA GLY A 81 -16.63 17.22 -18.08
C GLY A 81 -17.35 17.19 -19.42
N LEU A 82 -16.85 16.43 -20.41
CA LEU A 82 -17.40 16.41 -21.78
C LEU A 82 -18.40 15.27 -22.03
N GLY A 83 -18.66 14.43 -21.02
CA GLY A 83 -19.53 13.26 -21.16
C GLY A 83 -20.96 13.56 -21.58
N HIS A 84 -21.46 14.80 -21.35
CA HIS A 84 -22.78 15.23 -21.78
C HIS A 84 -22.87 15.48 -23.29
N ILE A 85 -21.73 15.63 -23.97
CA ILE A 85 -21.66 15.86 -25.43
C ILE A 85 -21.61 14.52 -26.17
N GLY A 86 -20.96 13.48 -25.57
CA GLY A 86 -20.82 12.16 -26.18
C GLY A 86 -19.69 11.35 -25.56
N LYS A 87 -19.30 10.26 -26.24
CA LYS A 87 -18.20 9.41 -25.81
C LYS A 87 -16.86 10.13 -26.00
N VAL A 88 -16.14 10.35 -24.92
CA VAL A 88 -14.86 11.04 -24.91
C VAL A 88 -13.72 10.08 -25.23
N ARG A 89 -12.86 10.47 -26.16
CA ARG A 89 -11.60 9.78 -26.46
C ARG A 89 -10.50 10.78 -26.72
N ALA A 90 -9.28 10.46 -26.37
CA ALA A 90 -8.13 11.25 -26.79
C ALA A 90 -7.97 11.13 -28.31
N PHE A 91 -7.86 12.26 -29.00
CA PHE A 91 -7.59 12.29 -30.45
C PHE A 91 -6.17 11.78 -30.72
N GLU A 92 -5.22 12.30 -29.94
CA GLU A 92 -3.83 11.84 -29.88
C GLU A 92 -3.40 11.63 -28.44
N PRO A 93 -2.46 10.72 -28.16
CA PRO A 93 -1.90 10.62 -26.82
C PRO A 93 -1.17 11.95 -26.47
N PRO A 94 -1.19 12.39 -25.20
CA PRO A 94 -0.56 13.64 -24.76
C PRO A 94 0.95 13.70 -25.05
N HIS A 95 1.60 12.55 -25.22
CA HIS A 95 3.02 12.39 -25.55
C HIS A 95 3.22 11.25 -26.53
N THR A 96 4.11 11.44 -27.51
CA THR A 96 4.48 10.41 -28.48
C THR A 96 5.41 9.36 -27.91
N GLY A 97 6.13 9.66 -26.80
CA GLY A 97 7.03 8.75 -26.11
C GLY A 97 6.64 8.53 -24.64
N THR A 98 7.39 7.69 -23.95
CA THR A 98 7.24 7.50 -22.51
C THR A 98 7.70 8.74 -21.76
N ASN A 99 6.86 9.25 -20.86
CA ASN A 99 7.20 10.36 -20.00
C ASN A 99 7.39 9.88 -18.55
N TYR A 100 7.83 10.79 -17.69
CA TYR A 100 7.99 10.61 -16.26
C TYR A 100 6.72 10.03 -15.58
N LEU A 101 5.53 10.57 -15.87
CA LEU A 101 4.28 10.09 -15.30
C LEU A 101 4.00 8.62 -15.67
N MET A 102 4.27 8.23 -16.92
CA MET A 102 4.05 6.86 -17.38
C MET A 102 5.05 5.86 -16.80
N ARG A 103 6.24 6.31 -16.43
CA ARG A 103 7.25 5.44 -15.81
C ARG A 103 7.02 5.30 -14.30
N GLU A 104 6.79 6.40 -13.60
CA GLU A 104 6.69 6.40 -12.14
C GLU A 104 5.31 6.05 -11.61
N PHE A 105 4.22 6.57 -12.22
CA PHE A 105 2.87 6.32 -11.71
C PHE A 105 2.23 5.02 -12.20
N ILE A 106 2.74 4.39 -13.27
CA ILE A 106 2.15 3.15 -13.80
C ILE A 106 2.81 1.89 -13.23
N HIS A 107 4.02 1.98 -12.68
CA HIS A 107 4.74 0.88 -11.98
C HIS A 107 4.53 -0.52 -12.61
N GLN A 108 4.75 -0.66 -13.93
CA GLN A 108 4.42 -1.88 -14.67
C GLN A 108 5.00 -3.16 -14.03
N VAL A 109 6.27 -3.13 -13.61
CA VAL A 109 6.94 -4.29 -12.99
C VAL A 109 6.32 -4.64 -11.64
N GLY A 110 6.07 -3.64 -10.79
CA GLY A 110 5.46 -3.86 -9.48
C GLY A 110 4.05 -4.42 -9.56
N ARG A 111 3.26 -3.98 -10.54
CA ARG A 111 1.90 -4.50 -10.77
C ARG A 111 1.90 -5.93 -11.29
N LYS A 112 2.82 -6.29 -12.19
CA LYS A 112 2.96 -7.65 -12.72
C LYS A 112 3.23 -8.69 -11.61
N HIS A 113 4.01 -8.33 -10.59
CA HIS A 113 4.39 -9.21 -9.49
C HIS A 113 3.64 -8.90 -8.18
N ALA A 114 2.58 -8.09 -8.23
CA ALA A 114 1.88 -7.61 -7.04
C ALA A 114 1.40 -8.74 -6.13
N GLN A 115 0.86 -9.82 -6.68
CA GLN A 115 0.35 -10.93 -5.89
C GLN A 115 1.46 -11.67 -5.12
N GLN A 116 2.59 -11.94 -5.77
CA GLN A 116 3.74 -12.56 -5.12
C GLN A 116 4.31 -11.65 -4.02
N LEU A 117 4.42 -10.37 -4.30
CA LEU A 117 4.88 -9.38 -3.32
C LEU A 117 3.93 -9.22 -2.14
N ARG A 118 2.61 -9.36 -2.33
CA ARG A 118 1.64 -9.39 -1.23
C ARG A 118 1.91 -10.56 -0.28
N ILE A 119 2.16 -11.76 -0.83
CA ILE A 119 2.46 -12.96 -0.04
C ILE A 119 3.78 -12.77 0.73
N ILE A 120 4.82 -12.29 0.05
CA ILE A 120 6.12 -11.99 0.66
C ILE A 120 5.95 -10.96 1.78
N THR A 121 5.17 -9.91 1.55
CA THR A 121 4.89 -8.87 2.55
C THR A 121 4.22 -9.45 3.80
N ILE A 122 3.19 -10.27 3.65
CA ILE A 122 2.51 -10.90 4.81
C ILE A 122 3.48 -11.79 5.57
N GLY A 123 4.27 -12.61 4.85
CA GLY A 123 5.28 -13.47 5.46
C GLY A 123 6.31 -12.67 6.26
N LEU A 124 6.96 -11.70 5.62
CA LEU A 124 8.08 -10.97 6.21
C LEU A 124 7.65 -9.93 7.25
N ALA A 125 6.57 -9.17 7.01
CA ALA A 125 6.18 -8.08 7.90
C ALA A 125 5.42 -8.54 9.14
N PHE A 126 4.66 -9.64 9.05
CA PHE A 126 3.72 -10.03 10.09
C PHE A 126 3.94 -11.45 10.63
N VAL A 127 4.04 -12.46 9.74
CA VAL A 127 4.07 -13.87 10.18
C VAL A 127 5.42 -14.25 10.78
N LEU A 128 6.51 -14.06 10.04
CA LEU A 128 7.86 -14.44 10.51
C LEU A 128 8.29 -13.71 11.78
N PRO A 129 8.05 -12.39 11.96
CA PRO A 129 8.35 -11.73 13.22
C PRO A 129 7.63 -12.35 14.41
N VAL A 130 6.35 -12.72 14.26
CA VAL A 130 5.59 -13.40 15.32
C VAL A 130 6.18 -14.77 15.63
N ILE A 131 6.51 -15.56 14.59
CA ILE A 131 7.15 -16.86 14.78
C ILE A 131 8.46 -16.71 15.54
N PHE A 132 9.36 -15.80 15.12
CA PHE A 132 10.64 -15.60 15.77
C PHE A 132 10.52 -15.12 17.22
N MET A 133 9.52 -14.28 17.52
CA MET A 133 9.28 -13.82 18.89
C MET A 133 8.76 -14.92 19.82
N LEU A 134 8.08 -15.93 19.28
CA LEU A 134 7.50 -17.04 20.07
C LEU A 134 8.46 -18.20 20.25
N LEU A 135 9.61 -18.24 19.56
CA LEU A 135 10.61 -19.29 19.72
C LEU A 135 11.34 -19.15 21.06
N PRO A 136 11.36 -20.20 21.90
CA PRO A 136 11.86 -20.12 23.28
C PRO A 136 13.38 -20.09 23.41
N ALA A 137 14.12 -20.43 22.36
CA ALA A 137 15.59 -20.58 22.40
C ALA A 137 16.24 -19.62 21.37
N GLY A 138 17.44 -19.13 21.69
CA GLY A 138 18.27 -18.38 20.73
C GLY A 138 18.78 -17.02 21.19
N GLY A 139 18.61 -16.66 22.46
CA GLY A 139 19.13 -15.40 23.00
C GLY A 139 18.66 -14.20 22.17
N HIS A 140 19.59 -13.40 21.63
CA HIS A 140 19.28 -12.20 20.84
C HIS A 140 19.10 -12.49 19.33
N ILE A 141 19.32 -13.72 18.86
CA ILE A 141 19.29 -14.05 17.42
C ILE A 141 17.86 -13.95 16.89
N PHE A 142 16.90 -14.61 17.53
CA PHE A 142 15.51 -14.58 17.08
C PHE A 142 14.87 -13.19 17.15
N PRO A 143 15.06 -12.40 18.21
CA PRO A 143 14.63 -11.00 18.20
C PRO A 143 15.25 -10.17 17.06
N ALA A 144 16.55 -10.36 16.77
CA ALA A 144 17.20 -9.68 15.64
C ALA A 144 16.59 -10.10 14.30
N LEU A 145 16.34 -11.40 14.09
CA LEU A 145 15.68 -11.90 12.88
C LEU A 145 14.24 -11.39 12.77
N ALA A 146 13.51 -11.27 13.87
CA ALA A 146 12.17 -10.68 13.87
C ALA A 146 12.19 -9.23 13.38
N VAL A 147 13.13 -8.42 13.89
CA VAL A 147 13.31 -7.01 13.46
C VAL A 147 13.69 -6.94 11.99
N LEU A 148 14.69 -7.70 11.55
CA LEU A 148 15.15 -7.68 10.15
C LEU A 148 14.05 -8.11 9.18
N SER A 149 13.32 -9.17 9.52
CA SER A 149 12.18 -9.65 8.73
C SER A 149 11.09 -8.59 8.66
N HIS A 150 10.71 -7.99 9.79
CA HIS A 150 9.69 -6.95 9.83
C HIS A 150 10.09 -5.75 8.96
N VAL A 151 11.30 -5.25 9.10
CA VAL A 151 11.81 -4.11 8.30
C VAL A 151 11.76 -4.43 6.80
N ALA A 152 12.26 -5.60 6.39
CA ALA A 152 12.22 -6.02 4.98
C ALA A 152 10.78 -6.13 4.46
N GLY A 153 9.88 -6.68 5.28
CA GLY A 153 8.47 -6.80 4.95
C GLY A 153 7.78 -5.43 4.84
N VAL A 154 8.07 -4.50 5.75
CA VAL A 154 7.53 -3.12 5.71
C VAL A 154 8.04 -2.36 4.48
N LEU A 155 9.31 -2.51 4.10
CA LEU A 155 9.84 -1.91 2.86
C LEU A 155 9.10 -2.44 1.64
N THR A 156 8.88 -3.76 1.55
CA THR A 156 8.10 -4.38 0.47
C THR A 156 6.65 -3.89 0.47
N LEU A 157 6.04 -3.76 1.64
CA LEU A 157 4.69 -3.22 1.80
C LEU A 157 4.59 -1.78 1.32
N ARG A 158 5.56 -0.94 1.68
CA ARG A 158 5.61 0.46 1.25
C ARG A 158 5.82 0.59 -0.25
N TRP A 159 6.66 -0.26 -0.83
CA TRP A 159 6.81 -0.29 -2.27
C TRP A 159 5.50 -0.67 -2.98
N LEU A 160 4.80 -1.72 -2.51
CA LEU A 160 3.48 -2.10 -3.03
C LEU A 160 2.43 -1.00 -2.85
N PHE A 161 2.47 -0.27 -1.75
CA PHE A 161 1.56 0.86 -1.51
C PHE A 161 1.62 1.89 -2.64
N PHE A 162 2.81 2.17 -3.16
CA PHE A 162 3.00 3.06 -4.30
C PHE A 162 2.74 2.34 -5.64
N ALA A 163 3.27 1.16 -5.82
CA ALA A 163 3.15 0.42 -7.07
C ALA A 163 1.71 0.08 -7.46
N GLN A 164 0.84 -0.13 -6.48
CA GLN A 164 -0.58 -0.41 -6.67
C GLN A 164 -1.47 0.84 -6.67
N ALA A 165 -0.89 2.02 -6.53
CA ALA A 165 -1.62 3.28 -6.61
C ALA A 165 -2.03 3.56 -8.04
N GLU A 166 -3.34 3.52 -8.29
CA GLU A 166 -3.92 3.92 -9.59
C GLU A 166 -4.33 5.39 -9.49
N HIS A 167 -3.60 6.24 -10.21
CA HIS A 167 -3.87 7.66 -10.25
C HIS A 167 -4.81 8.00 -11.41
N VAL A 168 -5.81 8.85 -11.18
CA VAL A 168 -6.79 9.26 -12.21
C VAL A 168 -6.15 9.93 -13.44
N VAL A 169 -4.95 10.48 -13.32
CA VAL A 169 -4.20 11.02 -14.46
C VAL A 169 -3.92 9.98 -15.54
N GLY A 170 -3.84 8.69 -15.17
CA GLY A 170 -3.64 7.59 -16.11
C GLY A 170 -4.73 7.49 -17.18
N LEU A 171 -5.95 8.00 -16.89
CA LEU A 171 -7.06 8.02 -17.84
C LEU A 171 -6.72 8.86 -19.08
N TYR A 172 -6.04 10.01 -18.92
CA TYR A 172 -5.66 10.88 -20.05
C TYR A 172 -4.65 10.24 -20.99
N TYR A 173 -3.94 9.20 -20.53
CA TYR A 173 -2.97 8.44 -21.31
C TYR A 173 -3.53 7.10 -21.82
N GLY A 174 -4.82 6.81 -21.57
CA GLY A 174 -5.42 5.52 -21.90
C GLY A 174 -4.77 4.35 -21.16
N LYS A 175 -4.13 4.61 -20.02
CA LYS A 175 -3.45 3.64 -19.17
C LYS A 175 -4.16 3.51 -17.82
N ARG A 176 -4.22 2.26 -17.36
CA ARG A 176 -4.82 1.88 -16.08
C ARG A 176 -3.85 1.04 -15.27
#